data_47846129813bdcd77a542cef5f14fe05
#
_entry.id   47846129813bdcd77a542cef5f14fe05
#
_cell.length_a   1.000
_cell.length_b   1.000
_cell.length_c   1.000
_cell.angle_alpha   90.00
_cell.angle_beta   90.00
_cell.angle_gamma   90.00
#
_symmetry.space_group_name_H-M   'P 1'
#
loop_
_entity.id
_entity.type
_entity.pdbx_description
1 polymer ?
#
loop_
_entity_poly.entity_id
_entity_poly.type
_entity_poly.pdbx_seq_one_letter_code
_entity_poly.pdbx_strand_id
1 'polypeptide(L)'
;EILLFIENEQKEIVDYKKHIIEGEIDHINKNGILDLQRFFLLDGDYHLSLRLVDQNDTTNIEEHQQTFTLSKTNSVEFSDVELLDKYWKSDSVSKLNKSGFEMIPLVTTYLGPEFNRLSYYTEIYFDEEIGGDNPSVILTQSILVEENRKIAGQYNKLKKISTSSVVPVLNSFDLSNLPTGNYVLKLSVMDKNQQILNSKELSFQRTNLNNSMKLNRLNSVSIANTFA
;
A
#
# COMPACT_ATOMS: atom_id res chain seq x y z
N GLU A 1 13.01 1.25 22.80
CA GLU A 1 12.21 2.47 22.85
C GLU A 1 11.99 2.99 21.42
N ILE A 2 10.79 3.41 21.14
CA ILE A 2 10.41 4.03 19.87
C ILE A 2 10.00 5.47 20.17
N LEU A 3 10.57 6.41 19.44
CA LEU A 3 10.18 7.82 19.43
C LEU A 3 9.82 8.21 17.99
N LEU A 4 8.58 8.64 17.80
CA LEU A 4 8.06 9.18 16.56
C LEU A 4 7.70 10.65 16.81
N PHE A 5 8.08 11.53 15.91
CA PHE A 5 7.57 12.91 15.92
C PHE A 5 7.36 13.42 14.50
N ILE A 6 6.38 14.29 14.38
CA ILE A 6 5.97 14.92 13.14
C ILE A 6 6.15 16.40 13.28
N GLU A 7 6.88 16.99 12.35
CA GLU A 7 7.12 18.43 12.24
C GLU A 7 6.40 18.98 11.00
N ASN A 8 5.88 20.19 11.10
CA ASN A 8 5.37 20.96 9.97
C ASN A 8 6.52 21.62 9.18
N GLU A 9 6.20 22.35 8.10
CA GLU A 9 7.18 23.12 7.32
C GLU A 9 7.98 24.15 8.14
N GLN A 10 7.39 24.67 9.21
CA GLN A 10 8.02 25.62 10.11
C GLN A 10 8.95 24.94 11.13
N LYS A 11 9.12 23.61 11.05
CA LYS A 11 9.88 22.76 11.99
C LYS A 11 9.31 22.77 13.41
N GLU A 12 8.02 22.98 13.54
CA GLU A 12 7.30 22.85 14.79
C GLU A 12 6.80 21.43 14.93
N ILE A 13 7.01 20.79 16.10
CA ILE A 13 6.46 19.47 16.37
C ILE A 13 4.94 19.60 16.54
N VAL A 14 4.20 19.01 15.63
CA VAL A 14 2.72 19.02 15.64
C VAL A 14 2.12 17.81 16.33
N ASP A 15 2.82 16.69 16.35
CA ASP A 15 2.44 15.48 17.11
C ASP A 15 3.67 14.62 17.39
N TYR A 16 3.62 13.82 18.46
CA TYR A 16 4.67 12.86 18.79
C TYR A 16 4.13 11.65 19.53
N LYS A 17 4.86 10.54 19.46
CA LYS A 17 4.61 9.34 20.26
C LYS A 17 5.92 8.78 20.75
N LYS A 18 5.91 8.39 22.03
CA LYS A 18 7.04 7.72 22.67
C LYS A 18 6.51 6.52 23.44
N HIS A 19 7.07 5.35 23.18
CA HIS A 19 6.69 4.13 23.89
C HIS A 19 7.82 3.10 23.86
N ILE A 20 7.72 2.10 24.70
CA ILE A 20 8.63 0.97 24.75
C ILE A 20 7.86 -0.25 24.25
N ILE A 21 8.48 -1.03 23.36
CA ILE A 21 8.01 -2.34 22.99
C ILE A 21 8.88 -3.35 23.71
N GLU A 22 8.26 -4.20 24.51
CA GLU A 22 8.88 -5.32 25.18
C GLU A 22 8.56 -6.60 24.39
N GLY A 23 9.55 -7.45 24.21
CA GLY A 23 9.37 -8.71 23.50
C GLY A 23 10.52 -9.68 23.77
N GLU A 24 10.26 -10.97 23.62
CA GLU A 24 11.29 -11.99 23.69
C GLU A 24 12.21 -11.89 22.47
N ILE A 25 13.52 -11.88 22.69
CA ILE A 25 14.54 -11.74 21.65
C ILE A 25 14.34 -12.77 20.53
N ASP A 26 14.03 -14.02 20.87
CA ASP A 26 13.80 -15.08 19.90
C ASP A 26 12.57 -14.82 19.00
N HIS A 27 11.55 -14.20 19.53
CA HIS A 27 10.36 -13.83 18.76
C HIS A 27 10.65 -12.66 17.83
N ILE A 28 11.33 -11.64 18.33
CA ILE A 28 11.72 -10.44 17.56
C ILE A 28 12.63 -10.82 16.39
N ASN A 29 13.64 -11.64 16.63
CA ASN A 29 14.60 -12.07 15.61
C ASN A 29 13.97 -12.90 14.48
N LYS A 30 12.88 -13.62 14.77
CA LYS A 30 12.21 -14.46 13.76
C LYS A 30 11.12 -13.75 13.00
N ASN A 31 10.36 -12.88 13.66
CA ASN A 31 9.11 -12.35 13.11
C ASN A 31 9.12 -10.82 12.93
N GLY A 32 10.12 -10.14 13.49
CA GLY A 32 10.13 -8.69 13.56
C GLY A 32 9.07 -8.15 14.55
N ILE A 33 8.94 -6.84 14.58
CA ILE A 33 7.93 -6.13 15.37
C ILE A 33 7.10 -5.29 14.42
N LEU A 34 5.78 -5.45 14.49
CA LEU A 34 4.83 -4.59 13.81
C LEU A 34 4.28 -3.56 14.81
N ASP A 35 4.58 -2.29 14.58
CA ASP A 35 4.02 -1.18 15.34
C ASP A 35 3.18 -0.28 14.43
N LEU A 36 1.90 -0.12 14.77
CA LEU A 36 0.96 0.73 14.04
C LEU A 36 0.64 1.96 14.88
N GLN A 37 0.98 3.14 14.34
CA GLN A 37 0.66 4.41 14.95
C GLN A 37 -0.27 5.22 14.06
N ARG A 38 -1.18 6.01 14.70
CA ARG A 38 -2.12 6.89 14.01
C ARG A 38 -1.94 8.31 14.54
N PHE A 39 -1.88 9.23 13.60
CA PHE A 39 -1.79 10.67 13.86
C PHE A 39 -2.98 11.37 13.20
N PHE A 40 -3.44 12.45 13.80
CA PHE A 40 -4.50 13.30 13.23
C PHE A 40 -3.86 14.60 12.78
N LEU A 41 -3.70 14.73 11.47
CA LEU A 41 -3.04 15.87 10.84
C LEU A 41 -3.99 16.57 9.88
N LEU A 42 -3.83 17.86 9.74
CA LEU A 42 -4.49 18.67 8.72
C LEU A 42 -3.76 18.52 7.37
N ASP A 43 -4.33 19.09 6.31
CA ASP A 43 -3.61 19.21 5.05
C ASP A 43 -2.34 20.05 5.25
N GLY A 44 -1.22 19.64 4.66
CA GLY A 44 0.08 20.28 4.81
C GLY A 44 1.25 19.36 4.45
N ASP A 45 2.43 19.93 4.49
CA ASP A 45 3.70 19.23 4.31
C ASP A 45 4.34 18.93 5.67
N TYR A 46 4.83 17.70 5.80
CA TYR A 46 5.31 17.15 7.07
C TYR A 46 6.62 16.41 6.94
N HIS A 47 7.38 16.42 8.04
CA HIS A 47 8.55 15.60 8.26
C HIS A 47 8.26 14.62 9.40
N LEU A 48 8.29 13.33 9.11
CA LEU A 48 8.25 12.27 10.11
C LEU A 48 9.67 11.87 10.46
N SER A 49 9.99 11.87 11.75
CA SER A 49 11.23 11.33 12.29
C SER A 49 10.92 10.16 13.20
N LEU A 50 11.59 9.04 12.97
CA LEU A 50 11.56 7.83 13.77
C LEU A 50 12.94 7.61 14.38
N ARG A 51 12.99 7.42 15.71
CA ARG A 51 14.18 7.03 16.43
C ARG A 51 13.90 5.76 17.22
N LEU A 52 14.73 4.75 17.00
CA LEU A 52 14.70 3.48 17.70
C LEU A 52 15.93 3.40 18.62
N VAL A 53 15.73 3.05 19.88
CA VAL A 53 16.81 2.89 20.86
C VAL A 53 16.66 1.53 21.53
N ASP A 54 17.69 0.72 21.46
CA ASP A 54 17.74 -0.51 22.27
C ASP A 54 17.97 -0.12 23.74
N GLN A 55 17.02 -0.49 24.61
CA GLN A 55 17.12 -0.18 26.03
C GLN A 55 18.18 -1.02 26.76
N ASN A 56 18.61 -2.13 26.18
CA ASN A 56 19.70 -2.95 26.73
C ASN A 56 21.08 -2.49 26.25
N ASP A 57 21.13 -1.78 25.13
CA ASP A 57 22.33 -1.14 24.59
C ASP A 57 21.97 0.24 24.00
N THR A 58 21.98 1.26 24.84
CA THR A 58 21.60 2.62 24.46
C THR A 58 22.54 3.28 23.44
N THR A 59 23.64 2.63 23.07
CA THR A 59 24.50 3.05 21.96
C THR A 59 23.98 2.56 20.61
N ASN A 60 23.11 1.55 20.60
CA ASN A 60 22.46 1.04 19.42
C ASN A 60 21.20 1.89 19.13
N ILE A 61 21.37 2.85 18.22
CA ILE A 61 20.33 3.80 17.81
C ILE A 61 20.17 3.74 16.31
N GLU A 62 18.92 3.63 15.85
CA GLU A 62 18.55 3.76 14.46
C GLU A 62 17.61 4.95 14.26
N GLU A 63 17.85 5.74 13.22
CA GLU A 63 17.05 6.91 12.88
C GLU A 63 16.61 6.86 11.43
N HIS A 64 15.32 7.13 11.19
CA HIS A 64 14.73 7.25 9.86
C HIS A 64 13.95 8.55 9.75
N GLN A 65 14.01 9.16 8.58
CA GLN A 65 13.26 10.38 8.28
C GLN A 65 12.54 10.24 6.95
N GLN A 66 11.33 10.77 6.90
CA GLN A 66 10.50 10.77 5.69
C GLN A 66 9.71 12.06 5.62
N THR A 67 9.63 12.62 4.43
CA THR A 67 8.72 13.73 4.13
C THR A 67 7.46 13.19 3.45
N PHE A 68 6.32 13.79 3.76
CA PHE A 68 5.05 13.49 3.10
C PHE A 68 4.15 14.71 3.07
N THR A 69 3.26 14.73 2.10
CA THR A 69 2.24 15.78 1.94
C THR A 69 0.87 15.18 2.15
N LEU A 70 0.05 15.83 2.93
CA LEU A 70 -1.38 15.57 3.03
C LEU A 70 -2.11 16.71 2.32
N SER A 71 -2.84 16.39 1.27
CA SER A 71 -3.66 17.36 0.57
C SER A 71 -4.86 16.69 -0.06
N LYS A 72 -6.01 17.33 0.03
CA LYS A 72 -7.21 16.92 -0.68
C LYS A 72 -7.38 17.85 -1.88
N THR A 73 -6.97 17.39 -3.05
CA THR A 73 -6.93 18.21 -4.28
C THR A 73 -8.01 17.87 -5.30
N ASN A 74 -8.61 16.69 -5.18
CA ASN A 74 -9.60 16.19 -6.14
C ASN A 74 -10.90 15.81 -5.44
N SER A 75 -11.98 15.83 -6.18
CA SER A 75 -13.30 15.41 -5.68
C SER A 75 -13.40 13.89 -5.44
N VAL A 76 -12.44 13.11 -5.93
CA VAL A 76 -12.24 11.69 -5.60
C VAL A 76 -10.79 11.48 -5.22
N GLU A 77 -10.54 10.97 -4.02
CA GLU A 77 -9.19 10.66 -3.55
C GLU A 77 -9.08 9.20 -3.10
N PHE A 78 -7.89 8.64 -3.26
CA PHE A 78 -7.53 7.34 -2.68
C PHE A 78 -6.60 7.55 -1.49
N SER A 79 -6.82 6.77 -0.42
CA SER A 79 -5.73 6.55 0.54
C SER A 79 -4.57 5.82 -0.13
N ASP A 80 -3.45 5.70 0.56
CA ASP A 80 -2.43 4.75 0.14
C ASP A 80 -2.98 3.31 0.15
N VAL A 81 -2.40 2.48 -0.70
CA VAL A 81 -2.75 1.05 -0.79
C VAL A 81 -1.94 0.29 0.24
N GLU A 82 -2.61 -0.28 1.22
CA GLU A 82 -2.02 -1.14 2.22
C GLU A 82 -2.06 -2.59 1.74
N LEU A 83 -0.90 -3.22 1.54
CA LEU A 83 -0.82 -4.65 1.28
C LEU A 83 -1.06 -5.43 2.58
N LEU A 84 -1.73 -6.58 2.47
CA LEU A 84 -2.12 -7.39 3.61
C LEU A 84 -1.53 -8.80 3.51
N ASP A 85 -0.87 -9.25 4.58
CA ASP A 85 -0.48 -10.64 4.75
C ASP A 85 -1.73 -11.50 5.00
N LYS A 86 -2.57 -11.07 5.97
CA LYS A 86 -3.81 -11.75 6.35
C LYS A 86 -4.89 -10.75 6.73
N TYR A 87 -6.13 -11.17 6.52
CA TYR A 87 -7.27 -10.45 7.06
C TYR A 87 -8.43 -11.40 7.32
N TRP A 88 -9.27 -11.06 8.29
CA TRP A 88 -10.49 -11.80 8.61
C TRP A 88 -11.54 -10.85 9.20
N LYS A 89 -12.82 -11.23 9.10
CA LYS A 89 -13.89 -10.48 9.70
C LYS A 89 -13.79 -10.54 11.23
N SER A 90 -13.87 -9.40 11.89
CA SER A 90 -13.71 -9.29 13.34
C SER A 90 -14.45 -8.07 13.86
N ASP A 91 -15.10 -8.26 15.02
CA ASP A 91 -15.71 -7.18 15.79
C ASP A 91 -14.79 -6.74 16.96
N SER A 92 -13.52 -7.17 16.94
CA SER A 92 -12.56 -6.81 17.99
C SER A 92 -12.25 -5.32 17.98
N VAL A 93 -11.97 -4.78 19.18
CA VAL A 93 -11.46 -3.42 19.34
C VAL A 93 -9.92 -3.50 19.36
N SER A 94 -9.30 -3.54 18.20
CA SER A 94 -7.84 -3.52 18.08
C SER A 94 -7.37 -2.39 17.16
N LYS A 95 -6.07 -2.04 17.23
CA LYS A 95 -5.46 -1.07 16.31
C LYS A 95 -5.46 -1.58 14.86
N LEU A 96 -5.51 -2.89 14.66
CA LEU A 96 -5.49 -3.55 13.35
C LEU A 96 -6.90 -3.73 12.77
N ASN A 97 -7.95 -3.42 13.55
CA ASN A 97 -9.33 -3.49 13.04
C ASN A 97 -9.69 -2.23 12.26
N LYS A 98 -10.17 -2.42 11.04
CA LYS A 98 -10.63 -1.36 10.14
C LYS A 98 -11.85 -1.86 9.37
N SER A 99 -12.94 -1.10 9.38
CA SER A 99 -14.17 -1.42 8.63
C SER A 99 -14.73 -2.82 8.91
N GLY A 100 -14.59 -3.34 10.16
CA GLY A 100 -15.07 -4.68 10.58
C GLY A 100 -14.16 -5.84 10.18
N PHE A 101 -12.91 -5.55 9.81
CA PHE A 101 -11.90 -6.55 9.51
C PHE A 101 -10.64 -6.30 10.33
N GLU A 102 -10.13 -7.36 10.91
CA GLU A 102 -8.77 -7.39 11.44
C GLU A 102 -7.82 -7.59 10.27
N MET A 103 -6.82 -6.73 10.12
CA MET A 103 -5.90 -6.71 8.98
C MET A 103 -4.46 -6.67 9.46
N ILE A 104 -3.66 -7.65 9.04
CA ILE A 104 -2.22 -7.69 9.29
C ILE A 104 -1.52 -7.14 8.07
N PRO A 105 -0.84 -5.98 8.16
CA PRO A 105 -0.11 -5.41 7.04
C PRO A 105 1.03 -6.29 6.55
N LEU A 106 1.24 -6.29 5.24
CA LEU A 106 2.42 -6.84 4.59
C LEU A 106 3.36 -5.69 4.26
N VAL A 107 4.46 -5.57 5.00
CA VAL A 107 5.41 -4.45 4.89
C VAL A 107 6.43 -4.58 3.75
N THR A 108 6.16 -5.44 2.78
CA THR A 108 7.00 -5.62 1.60
C THR A 108 6.17 -5.59 0.32
N THR A 109 6.76 -5.07 -0.75
CA THR A 109 6.22 -5.15 -2.11
C THR A 109 6.86 -6.28 -2.91
N TYR A 110 7.74 -7.08 -2.31
CA TYR A 110 8.26 -8.30 -2.89
C TYR A 110 7.40 -9.49 -2.48
N LEU A 111 6.75 -10.11 -3.47
CA LEU A 111 5.90 -11.27 -3.28
C LEU A 111 6.64 -12.52 -3.79
N GLY A 112 7.31 -13.20 -2.88
CA GLY A 112 8.03 -14.45 -3.14
C GLY A 112 7.11 -15.63 -3.51
N PRO A 113 7.68 -16.83 -3.75
CA PRO A 113 6.92 -18.01 -4.16
C PRO A 113 5.84 -18.44 -3.16
N GLU A 114 6.01 -18.08 -1.89
CA GLU A 114 5.09 -18.37 -0.79
C GLU A 114 3.77 -17.59 -0.87
N PHE A 115 3.79 -16.43 -1.54
CA PHE A 115 2.59 -15.59 -1.67
C PHE A 115 1.77 -16.00 -2.88
N ASN A 116 0.69 -16.73 -2.70
CA ASN A 116 -0.25 -17.09 -3.76
C ASN A 116 -1.38 -16.07 -3.96
N ARG A 117 -1.37 -14.98 -3.19
CA ARG A 117 -2.42 -13.96 -3.20
C ARG A 117 -1.82 -12.57 -2.95
N LEU A 118 -2.30 -11.58 -3.70
CA LEU A 118 -2.11 -10.17 -3.42
C LEU A 118 -3.39 -9.67 -2.76
N SER A 119 -3.38 -9.45 -1.45
CA SER A 119 -4.49 -8.85 -0.71
C SER A 119 -4.15 -7.41 -0.40
N TYR A 120 -5.15 -6.52 -0.46
CA TYR A 120 -4.93 -5.11 -0.20
C TYR A 120 -6.17 -4.41 0.33
N TYR A 121 -5.93 -3.32 1.04
CA TYR A 121 -6.92 -2.39 1.53
C TYR A 121 -6.59 -0.97 1.05
N THR A 122 -7.61 -0.20 0.73
CA THR A 122 -7.55 1.25 0.49
C THR A 122 -8.91 1.85 0.77
N GLU A 123 -8.97 3.14 0.97
CA GLU A 123 -10.21 3.91 1.10
C GLU A 123 -10.34 4.87 -0.06
N ILE A 124 -11.55 5.04 -0.56
CA ILE A 124 -11.87 6.03 -1.58
C ILE A 124 -12.72 7.10 -0.91
N TYR A 125 -12.25 8.33 -0.97
CA TYR A 125 -12.93 9.50 -0.43
C TYR A 125 -13.64 10.24 -1.55
N PHE A 126 -14.91 10.58 -1.33
CA PHE A 126 -15.71 11.33 -2.29
C PHE A 126 -16.16 12.64 -1.66
N ASP A 127 -16.09 13.72 -2.43
CA ASP A 127 -16.74 14.97 -2.07
C ASP A 127 -18.26 14.85 -2.21
N GLU A 128 -19.00 15.64 -1.44
CA GLU A 128 -20.45 15.68 -1.46
C GLU A 128 -21.02 16.02 -2.86
N GLU A 129 -20.28 16.76 -3.66
CA GLU A 129 -20.71 17.20 -5.01
C GLU A 129 -20.79 16.06 -6.05
N ILE A 130 -20.07 14.95 -5.84
CA ILE A 130 -20.13 13.78 -6.76
C ILE A 130 -21.44 13.01 -6.60
N GLY A 131 -22.23 13.38 -5.65
CA GLY A 131 -23.38 12.65 -5.17
C GLY A 131 -24.74 13.15 -5.58
N GLY A 132 -25.17 13.23 -6.81
CA GLY A 132 -26.60 13.39 -7.15
C GLY A 132 -27.48 12.28 -6.52
N ASP A 133 -28.75 12.25 -6.84
CA ASP A 133 -29.68 11.19 -6.39
C ASP A 133 -29.19 9.80 -6.81
N ASN A 134 -28.63 9.01 -5.87
CA ASN A 134 -28.11 7.66 -6.07
C ASN A 134 -26.79 7.57 -6.89
N PRO A 135 -25.73 8.28 -6.48
CA PRO A 135 -24.50 8.33 -7.22
C PRO A 135 -23.76 6.98 -7.20
N SER A 136 -23.32 6.56 -8.36
CA SER A 136 -22.50 5.36 -8.48
C SER A 136 -21.41 5.55 -9.51
N VAL A 137 -20.26 4.95 -9.22
CA VAL A 137 -19.07 4.97 -10.06
C VAL A 137 -18.61 3.54 -10.35
N ILE A 138 -17.71 3.40 -11.28
CA ILE A 138 -17.08 2.11 -11.60
C ILE A 138 -15.67 2.12 -11.00
N LEU A 139 -15.41 1.20 -10.08
CA LEU A 139 -14.08 0.90 -9.59
C LEU A 139 -13.45 -0.17 -10.48
N THR A 140 -12.33 0.16 -11.13
CA THR A 140 -11.49 -0.81 -11.83
C THR A 140 -10.29 -1.16 -10.99
N GLN A 141 -9.91 -2.42 -11.01
CA GLN A 141 -8.83 -2.98 -10.23
C GLN A 141 -8.04 -3.91 -11.14
N SER A 142 -6.81 -3.58 -11.47
CA SER A 142 -6.02 -4.30 -12.48
C SER A 142 -4.59 -4.53 -12.01
N ILE A 143 -4.00 -5.65 -12.42
CA ILE A 143 -2.55 -5.84 -12.36
C ILE A 143 -2.01 -5.59 -13.75
N LEU A 144 -1.09 -4.66 -13.88
CA LEU A 144 -0.40 -4.32 -15.13
C LEU A 144 1.03 -4.88 -15.09
N VAL A 145 1.52 -5.31 -16.24
CA VAL A 145 2.96 -5.54 -16.42
C VAL A 145 3.65 -4.17 -16.41
N GLU A 146 4.64 -3.97 -15.54
CA GLU A 146 5.26 -2.67 -15.33
C GLU A 146 5.89 -2.11 -16.61
N GLU A 147 6.62 -2.94 -17.37
CA GLU A 147 7.38 -2.55 -18.56
C GLU A 147 6.50 -1.95 -19.67
N ASN A 148 5.35 -2.55 -19.95
CA ASN A 148 4.52 -2.17 -21.10
C ASN A 148 3.15 -1.61 -20.72
N ARG A 149 2.84 -1.55 -19.43
CA ARG A 149 1.60 -1.03 -18.86
C ARG A 149 0.32 -1.75 -19.33
N LYS A 150 0.45 -2.95 -19.88
CA LYS A 150 -0.69 -3.78 -20.30
C LYS A 150 -1.19 -4.62 -19.13
N ILE A 151 -2.50 -4.89 -19.13
CA ILE A 151 -3.11 -5.80 -18.15
C ILE A 151 -2.44 -7.18 -18.24
N ALA A 152 -2.01 -7.72 -17.11
CA ALA A 152 -1.41 -9.03 -17.03
C ALA A 152 -2.49 -10.11 -17.15
N GLY A 153 -2.72 -10.59 -18.38
CA GLY A 153 -3.71 -11.65 -18.63
C GLY A 153 -5.12 -11.30 -18.13
N GLN A 154 -5.66 -12.10 -17.21
CA GLN A 154 -7.01 -11.97 -16.68
C GLN A 154 -7.14 -11.08 -15.42
N TYR A 155 -6.05 -10.41 -15.01
CA TYR A 155 -6.01 -9.64 -13.77
C TYR A 155 -6.67 -8.26 -13.93
N ASN A 156 -7.98 -8.28 -14.17
CA ASN A 156 -8.82 -7.10 -14.25
C ASN A 156 -10.19 -7.37 -13.63
N LYS A 157 -10.61 -6.51 -12.72
CA LYS A 157 -11.91 -6.56 -12.05
C LYS A 157 -12.59 -5.22 -12.17
N LEU A 158 -13.89 -5.24 -12.45
CA LEU A 158 -14.74 -4.07 -12.45
C LEU A 158 -15.85 -4.26 -11.41
N LYS A 159 -16.12 -3.23 -10.64
CA LYS A 159 -17.19 -3.23 -9.65
C LYS A 159 -17.89 -1.89 -9.65
N LYS A 160 -19.22 -1.90 -9.79
CA LYS A 160 -20.04 -0.73 -9.52
C LYS A 160 -20.10 -0.51 -8.02
N ILE A 161 -19.77 0.69 -7.56
CA ILE A 161 -19.83 1.08 -6.15
C ILE A 161 -20.71 2.31 -6.00
N SER A 162 -21.47 2.39 -4.89
CA SER A 162 -22.16 3.60 -4.51
C SER A 162 -21.17 4.54 -3.85
N THR A 163 -21.29 5.84 -4.10
CA THR A 163 -20.43 6.84 -3.48
C THR A 163 -20.98 7.17 -2.09
N SER A 164 -20.06 7.30 -1.15
CA SER A 164 -20.27 7.85 0.19
C SER A 164 -19.01 8.60 0.56
N SER A 165 -19.03 9.40 1.62
CA SER A 165 -17.85 10.18 2.03
C SER A 165 -16.58 9.32 2.10
N VAL A 166 -16.70 8.05 2.53
CA VAL A 166 -15.61 7.06 2.55
C VAL A 166 -16.13 5.72 2.08
N VAL A 167 -15.47 5.12 1.10
CA VAL A 167 -15.75 3.76 0.60
C VAL A 167 -14.55 2.88 0.82
N PRO A 168 -14.58 1.94 1.79
CA PRO A 168 -13.51 0.99 2.00
C PRO A 168 -13.47 -0.06 0.88
N VAL A 169 -12.28 -0.35 0.40
CA VAL A 169 -12.00 -1.35 -0.63
C VAL A 169 -11.04 -2.38 -0.06
N LEU A 170 -11.56 -3.55 0.27
CA LEU A 170 -10.80 -4.73 0.66
C LEU A 170 -10.97 -5.77 -0.44
N ASN A 171 -9.88 -6.17 -1.09
CA ASN A 171 -9.93 -7.14 -2.18
C ASN A 171 -8.61 -7.92 -2.28
N SER A 172 -8.62 -8.95 -3.13
CA SER A 172 -7.43 -9.74 -3.41
C SER A 172 -7.41 -10.28 -4.84
N PHE A 173 -6.22 -10.53 -5.37
CA PHE A 173 -5.98 -11.29 -6.60
C PHE A 173 -5.29 -12.61 -6.28
N ASP A 174 -5.72 -13.69 -6.93
CA ASP A 174 -4.99 -14.95 -6.91
C ASP A 174 -3.77 -14.83 -7.85
N LEU A 175 -2.57 -14.95 -7.31
CA LEU A 175 -1.31 -14.82 -8.05
C LEU A 175 -0.71 -16.15 -8.48
N SER A 176 -1.40 -17.28 -8.26
CA SER A 176 -0.87 -18.62 -8.56
C SER A 176 -0.38 -18.75 -10.01
N ASN A 177 -1.07 -18.08 -10.93
CA ASN A 177 -0.75 -18.08 -12.36
C ASN A 177 -0.02 -16.83 -12.84
N LEU A 178 0.26 -15.85 -11.96
CA LEU A 178 1.01 -14.67 -12.34
C LEU A 178 2.51 -15.01 -12.42
N PRO A 179 3.15 -14.86 -13.60
CA PRO A 179 4.57 -15.18 -13.76
C PRO A 179 5.50 -14.34 -12.88
N THR A 180 6.75 -14.72 -12.79
CA THR A 180 7.81 -13.88 -12.24
C THR A 180 7.94 -12.59 -13.06
N GLY A 181 8.01 -11.44 -12.40
CA GLY A 181 8.12 -10.13 -13.06
C GLY A 181 7.82 -8.97 -12.13
N ASN A 182 7.90 -7.76 -12.70
CA ASN A 182 7.53 -6.51 -12.06
C ASN A 182 6.14 -6.07 -12.54
N TYR A 183 5.31 -5.68 -11.60
CA TYR A 183 3.91 -5.40 -11.83
C TYR A 183 3.46 -4.14 -11.11
N VAL A 184 2.33 -3.61 -11.56
CA VAL A 184 1.65 -2.47 -10.92
C VAL A 184 0.22 -2.87 -10.62
N LEU A 185 -0.18 -2.82 -9.36
CA LEU A 185 -1.59 -2.79 -8.98
C LEU A 185 -2.12 -1.41 -9.28
N LYS A 186 -3.08 -1.32 -10.19
CA LYS A 186 -3.75 -0.07 -10.56
C LYS A 186 -5.21 -0.13 -10.15
N LEU A 187 -5.63 0.88 -9.39
CA LEU A 187 -7.01 1.13 -9.01
C LEU A 187 -7.45 2.42 -9.68
N SER A 188 -8.64 2.44 -10.28
CA SER A 188 -9.17 3.66 -10.89
C SER A 188 -10.67 3.76 -10.64
N VAL A 189 -11.13 4.96 -10.35
CA VAL A 189 -12.55 5.30 -10.28
C VAL A 189 -12.94 6.00 -11.58
N MET A 190 -14.00 5.51 -12.20
CA MET A 190 -14.55 6.09 -13.43
C MET A 190 -16.00 6.48 -13.23
N ASP A 191 -16.41 7.54 -13.90
CA ASP A 191 -17.79 7.94 -13.99
C ASP A 191 -18.60 7.03 -14.95
N LYS A 192 -19.89 7.32 -15.10
CA LYS A 192 -20.80 6.62 -16.04
C LYS A 192 -20.41 6.77 -17.51
N ASN A 193 -19.62 7.78 -17.86
CA ASN A 193 -19.13 8.05 -19.21
C ASN A 193 -17.76 7.39 -19.46
N GLN A 194 -17.25 6.58 -18.50
CA GLN A 194 -15.94 5.94 -18.52
C GLN A 194 -14.76 6.93 -18.42
N GLN A 195 -15.01 8.15 -17.99
CA GLN A 195 -13.96 9.10 -17.68
C GLN A 195 -13.32 8.75 -16.33
N ILE A 196 -11.99 8.67 -16.30
CA ILE A 196 -11.26 8.42 -15.05
C ILE A 196 -11.32 9.69 -14.19
N LEU A 197 -11.88 9.54 -13.00
CA LEU A 197 -11.97 10.61 -12.00
C LEU A 197 -10.67 10.68 -11.16
N ASN A 198 -10.15 9.54 -10.75
CA ASN A 198 -8.86 9.41 -10.09
C ASN A 198 -8.32 7.98 -10.19
N SER A 199 -7.01 7.81 -9.97
CA SER A 199 -6.37 6.50 -9.93
C SER A 199 -5.23 6.46 -8.91
N LYS A 200 -5.01 5.26 -8.35
CA LYS A 200 -3.90 4.97 -7.43
C LYS A 200 -3.14 3.76 -7.94
N GLU A 201 -1.82 3.77 -7.81
CA GLU A 201 -0.95 2.71 -8.28
C GLU A 201 0.02 2.28 -7.18
N LEU A 202 0.34 0.98 -7.15
CA LEU A 202 1.35 0.40 -6.29
C LEU A 202 2.18 -0.59 -7.10
N SER A 203 3.49 -0.33 -7.23
CA SER A 203 4.43 -1.26 -7.86
C SER A 203 4.77 -2.40 -6.91
N PHE A 204 4.86 -3.62 -7.44
CA PHE A 204 5.28 -4.81 -6.70
C PHE A 204 6.04 -5.78 -7.58
N GLN A 205 6.90 -6.59 -6.97
CA GLN A 205 7.65 -7.64 -7.62
C GLN A 205 7.09 -9.02 -7.24
N ARG A 206 6.92 -9.89 -8.22
CA ARG A 206 6.48 -11.27 -8.05
C ARG A 206 7.58 -12.26 -8.44
N THR A 207 7.83 -13.26 -7.59
CA THR A 207 8.58 -14.46 -7.96
C THR A 207 7.65 -15.66 -7.92
N ASN A 208 7.55 -16.39 -9.06
CA ASN A 208 6.76 -17.59 -9.20
C ASN A 208 7.61 -18.71 -9.83
N LEU A 209 8.03 -19.67 -9.02
CA LEU A 209 8.91 -20.75 -9.46
C LEU A 209 8.22 -21.72 -10.43
N ASN A 210 6.89 -21.84 -10.36
CA ASN A 210 6.10 -22.76 -11.17
C ASN A 210 5.70 -22.15 -12.52
N ASN A 211 5.78 -20.85 -12.66
CA ASN A 211 5.36 -20.11 -13.85
C ASN A 211 6.39 -19.01 -14.17
N SER A 212 7.60 -19.44 -14.56
CA SER A 212 8.56 -18.51 -15.14
C SER A 212 8.01 -18.03 -16.48
N MET A 213 7.98 -16.72 -16.75
CA MET A 213 7.80 -16.26 -18.11
C MET A 213 8.81 -17.01 -18.98
N LYS A 214 8.33 -17.79 -19.92
CA LYS A 214 9.19 -18.19 -21.03
C LYS A 214 9.58 -16.86 -21.67
N LEU A 215 10.79 -16.42 -21.46
CA LEU A 215 11.44 -15.38 -22.22
C LEU A 215 11.44 -15.88 -23.66
N ASN A 216 10.33 -15.64 -24.36
CA ASN A 216 10.26 -15.87 -25.79
C ASN A 216 11.25 -14.89 -26.40
N ARG A 217 12.50 -15.39 -26.49
CA ARG A 217 13.58 -14.86 -27.32
C ARG A 217 13.71 -13.34 -27.24
N LEU A 218 14.54 -12.89 -26.34
CA LEU A 218 15.46 -11.79 -26.63
C LEU A 218 16.40 -12.22 -27.79
N ASN A 219 15.82 -12.47 -28.96
CA ASN A 219 16.56 -12.45 -30.18
C ASN A 219 16.87 -10.98 -30.45
N SER A 220 18.13 -10.61 -30.24
CA SER A 220 18.73 -9.30 -30.47
C SER A 220 18.61 -8.27 -29.34
N VAL A 221 19.09 -8.56 -28.15
CA VAL A 221 19.79 -7.54 -27.39
C VAL A 221 21.23 -7.58 -27.88
N SER A 222 21.62 -6.68 -28.77
CA SER A 222 23.02 -6.37 -28.97
C SER A 222 23.49 -5.75 -27.66
N ILE A 223 24.30 -6.49 -26.91
CA ILE A 223 25.03 -5.93 -25.78
C ILE A 223 25.97 -4.92 -26.43
N ALA A 224 25.67 -3.64 -26.30
CA ALA A 224 26.61 -2.60 -26.63
C ALA A 224 27.80 -2.80 -25.70
N ASN A 225 28.92 -3.27 -26.25
CA ASN A 225 30.21 -3.27 -25.58
C ASN A 225 30.60 -1.81 -25.32
N THR A 226 30.25 -1.28 -24.19
CA THR A 226 30.71 0.02 -23.71
C THR A 226 31.65 -0.18 -22.55
N PHE A 227 32.77 -0.84 -22.80
CA PHE A 227 34.00 -0.73 -22.03
C PHE A 227 35.17 -0.73 -23.00
N ALA A 228 35.55 0.46 -23.41
CA ALA A 228 36.87 0.78 -23.93
C ALA A 228 37.31 2.08 -23.28
#